data_dd1d022dc8359d35bb9e39b4f7018cb7
#
_entry.id   dd1d022dc8359d35bb9e39b4f7018cb7
#
_cell.length_a   1.000
_cell.length_b   1.000
_cell.length_c   1.000
_cell.angle_alpha   90.00
_cell.angle_beta   90.00
_cell.angle_gamma   90.00
#
_symmetry.space_group_name_H-M   'P 1'
#
loop_
_entity.id
_entity.type
_entity.pdbx_description
1 polymer ?
#
loop_
_entity_poly.entity_id
_entity_poly.type
_entity_poly.pdbx_seq_one_letter_code
_entity_poly.pdbx_strand_id
1 'polypeptide(L)'
;AEDLIQSGVEDVLIANQVVEPAKLMRLGYLAGCCRLSVCVDTLENIRALESAAATFGTTIHCLVEYEVGMRRCGVATPQEALALAEAILAAPHLSFLGIQAYAGQLSHAEDFARRSREAARIEGRLRELLTFLHENGVDVPEVSGASTGTVELRGADTVYTEVQAGTYLFMDAAYDRVGVGFEHSLFLLSTVVSADAEHVVCDAGLKTLGVDQGNPVFADFPAASVNMSEEHCVAYCANRCAAGDKLRLIPGHCCTTVNLFDAIYFVRDDRVVDRVPVTSRGKSR
;
A
#
# COMPACT_ATOMS: atom_id res chain seq x y z
N ALA A 1 -8.14 4.11 -8.85
CA ALA A 1 -7.63 4.38 -10.22
C ALA A 1 -8.38 5.54 -10.86
N GLU A 2 -9.71 5.52 -10.99
CA GLU A 2 -10.48 6.58 -11.67
C GLU A 2 -10.17 7.98 -11.13
N ASP A 3 -10.14 8.17 -9.82
CA ASP A 3 -9.81 9.46 -9.22
C ASP A 3 -8.40 9.95 -9.55
N LEU A 4 -7.42 9.04 -9.57
CA LEU A 4 -6.04 9.35 -9.94
C LEU A 4 -5.97 9.80 -11.39
N ILE A 5 -6.61 9.06 -12.29
CA ILE A 5 -6.67 9.38 -13.72
C ILE A 5 -7.36 10.73 -13.94
N GLN A 6 -8.50 10.98 -13.29
CA GLN A 6 -9.22 12.26 -13.35
C GLN A 6 -8.40 13.43 -12.79
N SER A 7 -7.47 13.14 -11.88
CA SER A 7 -6.53 14.13 -11.33
C SER A 7 -5.27 14.32 -12.18
N GLY A 8 -5.19 13.68 -13.36
CA GLY A 8 -4.10 13.84 -14.31
C GLY A 8 -2.93 12.88 -14.12
N VAL A 9 -3.10 11.79 -13.35
CA VAL A 9 -2.07 10.73 -13.27
C VAL A 9 -2.12 9.89 -14.54
N GLU A 10 -1.02 9.87 -15.28
CA GLU A 10 -0.93 9.28 -16.63
C GLU A 10 -0.46 7.81 -16.62
N ASP A 11 0.09 7.31 -15.52
CA ASP A 11 0.55 5.93 -15.37
C ASP A 11 0.04 5.36 -14.04
N VAL A 12 -0.80 4.31 -14.12
CA VAL A 12 -1.49 3.74 -12.95
C VAL A 12 -1.37 2.23 -12.95
N LEU A 13 -0.73 1.67 -11.93
CA LEU A 13 -0.77 0.25 -11.65
C LEU A 13 -1.87 -0.07 -10.62
N ILE A 14 -2.81 -0.92 -11.02
CA ILE A 14 -3.74 -1.58 -10.10
C ILE A 14 -3.07 -2.86 -9.61
N ALA A 15 -2.43 -2.80 -8.46
CA ALA A 15 -1.59 -3.87 -7.90
C ALA A 15 -2.43 -5.01 -7.28
N ASN A 16 -3.48 -5.43 -7.97
CA ASN A 16 -4.33 -6.58 -7.64
C ASN A 16 -5.10 -7.05 -8.88
N GLN A 17 -5.70 -8.24 -8.78
CA GLN A 17 -6.56 -8.80 -9.80
C GLN A 17 -7.93 -8.12 -9.80
N VAL A 18 -8.49 -7.91 -10.98
CA VAL A 18 -9.85 -7.42 -11.17
C VAL A 18 -10.63 -8.44 -11.98
N VAL A 19 -11.68 -9.02 -11.38
CA VAL A 19 -12.43 -10.14 -11.98
C VAL A 19 -13.93 -9.86 -12.14
N GLU A 20 -14.44 -8.81 -11.48
CA GLU A 20 -15.84 -8.45 -11.56
C GLU A 20 -16.14 -7.81 -12.93
N PRO A 21 -17.17 -8.30 -13.70
CA PRO A 21 -17.40 -7.90 -15.09
C PRO A 21 -17.57 -6.39 -15.30
N ALA A 22 -18.32 -5.71 -14.44
CA ALA A 22 -18.50 -4.26 -14.56
C ALA A 22 -17.21 -3.49 -14.34
N LYS A 23 -16.34 -3.97 -13.43
CA LYS A 23 -15.01 -3.37 -13.19
C LYS A 23 -14.06 -3.64 -14.37
N LEU A 24 -14.11 -4.82 -14.98
CA LEU A 24 -13.32 -5.14 -16.18
C LEU A 24 -13.68 -4.20 -17.35
N MET A 25 -14.97 -3.96 -17.60
CA MET A 25 -15.40 -2.98 -18.61
C MET A 25 -14.91 -1.56 -18.33
N ARG A 26 -14.89 -1.16 -17.04
CA ARG A 26 -14.30 0.13 -16.63
C ARG A 26 -12.80 0.19 -16.88
N LEU A 27 -12.06 -0.91 -16.64
CA LEU A 27 -10.62 -0.97 -16.96
C LEU A 27 -10.38 -0.81 -18.46
N GLY A 28 -11.15 -1.50 -19.30
CA GLY A 28 -11.06 -1.36 -20.76
C GLY A 28 -11.24 0.10 -21.21
N TYR A 29 -12.22 0.83 -20.63
CA TYR A 29 -12.41 2.25 -20.90
C TYR A 29 -11.24 3.10 -20.40
N LEU A 30 -10.79 2.90 -19.14
CA LEU A 30 -9.74 3.68 -18.50
C LEU A 30 -8.38 3.51 -19.17
N ALA A 31 -8.10 2.36 -19.76
CA ALA A 31 -6.88 2.13 -20.53
C ALA A 31 -6.76 3.03 -21.78
N GLY A 32 -7.86 3.66 -22.21
CA GLY A 32 -7.84 4.71 -23.23
C GLY A 32 -7.53 6.11 -22.69
N CYS A 33 -7.53 6.27 -21.36
CA CYS A 33 -7.32 7.56 -20.70
C CYS A 33 -5.90 7.73 -20.11
N CYS A 34 -5.22 6.62 -19.81
CA CYS A 34 -3.87 6.61 -19.24
C CYS A 34 -3.15 5.30 -19.58
N ARG A 35 -1.87 5.21 -19.27
CA ARG A 35 -1.16 3.92 -19.22
C ARG A 35 -1.65 3.15 -18.01
N LEU A 36 -2.54 2.17 -18.25
CA LEU A 36 -3.17 1.37 -17.19
C LEU A 36 -2.54 -0.02 -17.12
N SER A 37 -2.07 -0.37 -15.94
CA SER A 37 -1.51 -1.69 -15.64
C SER A 37 -2.33 -2.40 -14.56
N VAL A 38 -2.44 -3.75 -14.64
CA VAL A 38 -3.18 -4.58 -13.70
C VAL A 38 -2.46 -5.90 -13.45
N CYS A 39 -2.60 -6.46 -12.25
CA CYS A 39 -2.05 -7.78 -11.93
C CYS A 39 -2.99 -8.89 -12.38
N VAL A 40 -2.42 -10.02 -12.80
CA VAL A 40 -3.13 -11.23 -13.21
C VAL A 40 -2.46 -12.48 -12.62
N ASP A 41 -3.26 -13.51 -12.35
CA ASP A 41 -2.77 -14.80 -11.83
C ASP A 41 -3.54 -16.01 -12.40
N THR A 42 -4.49 -15.79 -13.34
CA THR A 42 -5.24 -16.86 -13.99
C THR A 42 -5.46 -16.58 -15.48
N LEU A 43 -5.58 -17.63 -16.29
CA LEU A 43 -5.92 -17.54 -17.71
C LEU A 43 -7.32 -16.96 -17.93
N GLU A 44 -8.26 -17.24 -17.02
CA GLU A 44 -9.62 -16.71 -17.06
C GLU A 44 -9.62 -15.19 -16.95
N ASN A 45 -8.82 -14.65 -16.03
CA ASN A 45 -8.69 -13.21 -15.86
C ASN A 45 -8.05 -12.53 -17.07
N ILE A 46 -7.02 -13.15 -17.67
CA ILE A 46 -6.39 -12.67 -18.90
C ILE A 46 -7.42 -12.59 -20.05
N ARG A 47 -8.23 -13.65 -20.26
CA ARG A 47 -9.28 -13.66 -21.29
C ARG A 47 -10.34 -12.59 -21.06
N ALA A 48 -10.72 -12.37 -19.80
CA ALA A 48 -11.70 -11.35 -19.44
C ALA A 48 -11.17 -9.92 -19.68
N LEU A 49 -9.91 -9.66 -19.35
CA LEU A 49 -9.22 -8.39 -19.63
C LEU A 49 -9.08 -8.15 -21.14
N GLU A 50 -8.67 -9.17 -21.91
CA GLU A 50 -8.60 -9.10 -23.37
C GLU A 50 -9.95 -8.70 -23.98
N SER A 51 -11.04 -9.36 -23.55
CA SER A 51 -12.39 -9.03 -24.03
C SER A 51 -12.81 -7.60 -23.69
N ALA A 52 -12.48 -7.14 -22.50
CA ALA A 52 -12.78 -5.77 -22.06
C ALA A 52 -11.96 -4.74 -22.87
N ALA A 53 -10.67 -4.95 -23.03
CA ALA A 53 -9.79 -4.08 -23.81
C ALA A 53 -10.22 -4.03 -25.29
N ALA A 54 -10.53 -5.17 -25.89
CA ALA A 54 -11.03 -5.29 -27.27
C ALA A 54 -12.34 -4.50 -27.48
N THR A 55 -13.24 -4.50 -26.50
CA THR A 55 -14.51 -3.76 -26.58
C THR A 55 -14.30 -2.25 -26.77
N PHE A 56 -13.24 -1.69 -26.21
CA PHE A 56 -12.91 -0.26 -26.27
C PHE A 56 -11.78 0.04 -27.28
N GLY A 57 -11.18 -0.98 -27.91
CA GLY A 57 -10.03 -0.81 -28.80
C GLY A 57 -8.80 -0.23 -28.09
N THR A 58 -8.61 -0.59 -26.82
CA THR A 58 -7.53 -0.11 -25.96
C THR A 58 -6.51 -1.21 -25.67
N THR A 59 -5.41 -0.87 -25.01
CA THR A 59 -4.42 -1.85 -24.56
C THR A 59 -4.29 -1.77 -23.04
N ILE A 60 -4.45 -2.91 -22.35
CA ILE A 60 -4.19 -3.03 -20.91
C ILE A 60 -2.83 -3.68 -20.71
N HIS A 61 -1.97 -3.07 -19.89
CA HIS A 61 -0.70 -3.66 -19.49
C HIS A 61 -0.91 -4.65 -18.34
N CYS A 62 -0.26 -5.80 -18.39
CA CYS A 62 -0.44 -6.86 -17.40
C CYS A 62 0.88 -7.23 -16.74
N LEU A 63 0.87 -7.33 -15.40
CA LEU A 63 1.93 -7.97 -14.62
C LEU A 63 1.41 -9.31 -14.11
N VAL A 64 2.18 -10.37 -14.31
CA VAL A 64 1.87 -11.66 -13.68
C VAL A 64 2.26 -11.57 -12.21
N GLU A 65 1.32 -11.81 -11.29
CA GLU A 65 1.63 -11.86 -9.87
C GLU A 65 2.25 -13.20 -9.51
N TYR A 66 3.46 -13.12 -8.91
CA TYR A 66 4.21 -14.27 -8.43
C TYR A 66 4.17 -14.34 -6.91
N GLU A 67 3.73 -15.46 -6.36
CA GLU A 67 3.58 -15.65 -4.92
C GLU A 67 4.95 -15.76 -4.22
N VAL A 68 5.23 -14.82 -3.32
CA VAL A 68 6.53 -14.70 -2.65
C VAL A 68 6.45 -14.87 -1.12
N GLY A 69 5.33 -15.37 -0.60
CA GLY A 69 5.16 -15.72 0.80
C GLY A 69 3.91 -15.17 1.48
N MET A 70 3.13 -14.32 0.82
CA MET A 70 1.88 -13.78 1.36
C MET A 70 0.73 -14.78 1.35
N ARG A 71 0.71 -15.71 0.41
CA ARG A 71 -0.41 -16.64 0.16
C ARG A 71 -1.76 -15.91 -0.02
N ARG A 72 -1.71 -14.80 -0.74
CA ARG A 72 -2.90 -13.97 -1.03
C ARG A 72 -3.39 -14.21 -2.45
N CYS A 73 -2.57 -13.91 -3.43
CA CYS A 73 -2.78 -14.08 -4.87
C CYS A 73 -1.45 -14.49 -5.52
N GLY A 74 -1.49 -14.78 -6.81
CA GLY A 74 -0.32 -15.05 -7.62
C GLY A 74 -0.05 -16.54 -7.84
N VAL A 75 0.69 -16.83 -8.91
CA VAL A 75 1.14 -18.17 -9.26
C VAL A 75 2.36 -18.58 -8.44
N ALA A 76 2.50 -19.87 -8.16
CA ALA A 76 3.51 -20.38 -7.25
C ALA A 76 4.78 -20.89 -7.95
N THR A 77 4.71 -21.23 -9.24
CA THR A 77 5.77 -21.86 -10.00
C THR A 77 6.20 -21.02 -11.21
N PRO A 78 7.48 -21.11 -11.63
CA PRO A 78 7.94 -20.47 -12.86
C PRO A 78 7.16 -20.89 -14.12
N GLN A 79 6.73 -22.14 -14.18
CA GLN A 79 5.98 -22.70 -15.32
C GLN A 79 4.59 -22.05 -15.43
N GLU A 80 3.90 -21.84 -14.31
CA GLU A 80 2.62 -21.12 -14.30
C GLU A 80 2.83 -19.66 -14.71
N ALA A 81 3.89 -18.99 -14.23
CA ALA A 81 4.21 -17.63 -14.63
C ALA A 81 4.49 -17.53 -16.14
N LEU A 82 5.24 -18.48 -16.71
CA LEU A 82 5.51 -18.56 -18.15
C LEU A 82 4.22 -18.69 -18.94
N ALA A 83 3.35 -19.63 -18.55
CA ALA A 83 2.08 -19.86 -19.26
C ALA A 83 1.18 -18.61 -19.29
N LEU A 84 1.15 -17.85 -18.19
CA LEU A 84 0.39 -16.59 -18.16
C LEU A 84 1.05 -15.48 -19.00
N ALA A 85 2.38 -15.37 -18.95
CA ALA A 85 3.11 -14.41 -19.78
C ALA A 85 2.93 -14.67 -21.27
N GLU A 86 3.01 -15.93 -21.71
CA GLU A 86 2.73 -16.35 -23.08
C GLU A 86 1.29 -16.05 -23.51
N ALA A 87 0.32 -16.29 -22.62
CA ALA A 87 -1.09 -15.98 -22.90
C ALA A 87 -1.32 -14.48 -23.07
N ILE A 88 -0.64 -13.62 -22.27
CA ILE A 88 -0.70 -12.17 -22.43
C ILE A 88 -0.06 -11.75 -23.75
N LEU A 89 1.14 -12.27 -24.06
CA LEU A 89 1.85 -11.95 -25.30
C LEU A 89 1.09 -12.37 -26.56
N ALA A 90 0.25 -13.41 -26.48
CA ALA A 90 -0.61 -13.86 -27.59
C ALA A 90 -1.91 -13.05 -27.71
N ALA A 91 -2.27 -12.22 -26.73
CA ALA A 91 -3.52 -11.45 -26.70
C ALA A 91 -3.34 -10.09 -27.40
N PRO A 92 -4.13 -9.77 -28.46
CA PRO A 92 -3.93 -8.57 -29.28
C PRO A 92 -4.11 -7.23 -28.54
N HIS A 93 -4.90 -7.20 -27.47
CA HIS A 93 -5.23 -5.99 -26.71
C HIS A 93 -4.59 -5.97 -25.30
N LEU A 94 -3.69 -6.92 -25.03
CA LEU A 94 -2.91 -6.91 -23.80
C LEU A 94 -1.41 -6.70 -24.10
N SER A 95 -0.69 -6.23 -23.11
CA SER A 95 0.76 -6.05 -23.18
C SER A 95 1.39 -6.63 -21.93
N PHE A 96 2.30 -7.58 -22.07
CA PHE A 96 3.06 -8.10 -20.92
C PHE A 96 4.05 -7.04 -20.47
N LEU A 97 3.91 -6.58 -19.23
CA LEU A 97 4.77 -5.57 -18.64
C LEU A 97 5.83 -6.18 -17.72
N GLY A 98 5.48 -7.28 -17.03
CA GLY A 98 6.45 -7.90 -16.12
C GLY A 98 5.82 -8.73 -15.02
N ILE A 99 6.50 -8.70 -13.87
CA ILE A 99 6.17 -9.51 -12.69
C ILE A 99 5.81 -8.59 -11.51
N GLN A 100 4.70 -8.90 -10.86
CA GLN A 100 4.33 -8.37 -9.55
C GLN A 100 4.78 -9.34 -8.47
N ALA A 101 5.60 -8.88 -7.50
CA ALA A 101 6.15 -9.71 -6.43
C ALA A 101 6.16 -8.97 -5.08
N TYR A 102 4.99 -8.66 -4.57
CA TYR A 102 4.83 -7.91 -3.32
C TYR A 102 4.89 -8.82 -2.10
N ALA A 103 5.86 -8.56 -1.22
CA ALA A 103 6.11 -9.33 0.00
C ALA A 103 5.55 -8.63 1.25
N GLY A 104 4.24 -8.43 1.31
CA GLY A 104 3.57 -7.72 2.40
C GLY A 104 3.77 -8.32 3.80
N GLN A 105 4.03 -9.63 3.90
CA GLN A 105 4.37 -10.28 5.16
C GLN A 105 5.67 -9.79 5.79
N LEU A 106 6.52 -9.10 5.01
CA LEU A 106 7.76 -8.49 5.50
C LEU A 106 7.60 -7.02 5.88
N SER A 107 6.54 -6.37 5.44
CA SER A 107 6.36 -4.91 5.58
C SER A 107 6.42 -4.44 7.03
N HIS A 108 5.85 -5.23 7.96
CA HIS A 108 5.82 -4.93 9.39
C HIS A 108 6.62 -5.93 10.23
N ALA A 109 7.56 -6.66 9.64
CA ALA A 109 8.42 -7.59 10.38
C ALA A 109 9.49 -6.80 11.16
N GLU A 110 9.35 -6.75 12.49
CA GLU A 110 10.19 -5.93 13.37
C GLU A 110 11.65 -6.47 13.46
N ASP A 111 11.82 -7.80 13.43
CA ASP A 111 13.17 -8.42 13.44
C ASP A 111 13.90 -8.13 12.11
N PHE A 112 14.80 -7.16 12.15
CA PHE A 112 15.62 -6.75 11.01
C PHE A 112 16.40 -7.90 10.37
N ALA A 113 17.03 -8.76 11.18
CA ALA A 113 17.85 -9.86 10.64
C ALA A 113 16.98 -10.90 9.92
N ARG A 114 15.81 -11.23 10.46
CA ARG A 114 14.83 -12.10 9.81
C ARG A 114 14.28 -11.43 8.54
N ARG A 115 13.88 -10.16 8.60
CA ARG A 115 13.37 -9.41 7.46
C ARG A 115 14.38 -9.37 6.32
N SER A 116 15.64 -9.08 6.63
CA SER A 116 16.73 -9.02 5.65
C SER A 116 16.99 -10.39 4.99
N ARG A 117 17.07 -11.48 5.77
CA ARG A 117 17.25 -12.83 5.22
C ARG A 117 16.10 -13.24 4.29
N GLU A 118 14.86 -13.00 4.71
CA GLU A 118 13.70 -13.36 3.90
C GLU A 118 13.59 -12.50 2.63
N ALA A 119 13.91 -11.21 2.70
CA ALA A 119 13.98 -10.34 1.51
C ALA A 119 15.03 -10.87 0.51
N ALA A 120 16.23 -11.21 0.97
CA ALA A 120 17.27 -11.78 0.12
C ALA A 120 16.85 -13.12 -0.49
N ARG A 121 16.15 -13.98 0.28
CA ARG A 121 15.62 -15.27 -0.23
C ARG A 121 14.57 -15.05 -1.33
N ILE A 122 13.69 -14.07 -1.15
CA ILE A 122 12.69 -13.71 -2.17
C ILE A 122 13.37 -13.21 -3.43
N GLU A 123 14.34 -12.30 -3.32
CA GLU A 123 15.09 -11.82 -4.48
C GLU A 123 15.85 -12.95 -5.20
N GLY A 124 16.39 -13.92 -4.47
CA GLY A 124 16.99 -15.12 -5.06
C GLY A 124 16.00 -15.91 -5.92
N ARG A 125 14.79 -16.18 -5.39
CA ARG A 125 13.72 -16.86 -6.15
C ARG A 125 13.28 -16.04 -7.38
N LEU A 126 13.24 -14.73 -7.26
CA LEU A 126 12.90 -13.86 -8.40
C LEU A 126 13.99 -13.90 -9.48
N ARG A 127 15.27 -13.90 -9.11
CA ARG A 127 16.35 -14.09 -10.10
C ARG A 127 16.23 -15.41 -10.84
N GLU A 128 15.92 -16.50 -10.14
CA GLU A 128 15.67 -17.82 -10.75
C GLU A 128 14.46 -17.76 -11.72
N LEU A 129 13.36 -17.13 -11.31
CA LEU A 129 12.20 -16.92 -12.17
C LEU A 129 12.54 -16.11 -13.43
N LEU A 130 13.22 -14.97 -13.27
CA LEU A 130 13.61 -14.11 -14.39
C LEU A 130 14.53 -14.82 -15.38
N THR A 131 15.51 -15.59 -14.87
CA THR A 131 16.37 -16.43 -15.70
C THR A 131 15.55 -17.46 -16.47
N PHE A 132 14.64 -18.17 -15.80
CA PHE A 132 13.77 -19.18 -16.43
C PHE A 132 12.89 -18.56 -17.52
N LEU A 133 12.27 -17.41 -17.27
CA LEU A 133 11.44 -16.72 -18.27
C LEU A 133 12.28 -16.29 -19.48
N HIS A 134 13.46 -15.73 -19.27
CA HIS A 134 14.36 -15.31 -20.34
C HIS A 134 14.83 -16.50 -21.19
N GLU A 135 15.21 -17.64 -20.59
CA GLU A 135 15.60 -18.86 -21.29
C GLU A 135 14.44 -19.43 -22.14
N ASN A 136 13.18 -19.12 -21.80
CA ASN A 136 12.00 -19.48 -22.58
C ASN A 136 11.51 -18.35 -23.51
N GLY A 137 12.34 -17.33 -23.76
CA GLY A 137 12.07 -16.28 -24.72
C GLY A 137 11.14 -15.16 -24.23
N VAL A 138 10.91 -15.07 -22.92
CA VAL A 138 10.10 -14.00 -22.31
C VAL A 138 11.00 -13.03 -21.56
N ASP A 139 11.16 -11.82 -22.10
CA ASP A 139 11.83 -10.73 -21.41
C ASP A 139 10.88 -10.08 -20.41
N VAL A 140 11.41 -9.74 -19.22
CA VAL A 140 10.66 -9.11 -18.13
C VAL A 140 11.18 -7.69 -17.91
N PRO A 141 10.59 -6.67 -18.51
CA PRO A 141 11.06 -5.29 -18.39
C PRO A 141 10.84 -4.71 -17.00
N GLU A 142 9.80 -5.17 -16.27
CA GLU A 142 9.41 -4.60 -14.99
C GLU A 142 9.21 -5.67 -13.92
N VAL A 143 9.79 -5.43 -12.75
CA VAL A 143 9.56 -6.23 -11.54
C VAL A 143 9.09 -5.28 -10.45
N SER A 144 7.81 -5.31 -10.15
CA SER A 144 7.17 -4.43 -9.18
C SER A 144 6.98 -5.13 -7.83
N GLY A 145 7.33 -4.46 -6.75
CA GLY A 145 7.20 -5.02 -5.39
C GLY A 145 7.89 -4.16 -4.35
N ALA A 146 8.40 -4.82 -3.30
CA ALA A 146 8.93 -4.17 -2.10
C ALA A 146 7.90 -3.25 -1.42
N SER A 147 8.25 -2.70 -0.25
CA SER A 147 7.39 -1.83 0.56
C SER A 147 8.24 -0.83 1.34
N THR A 148 7.63 0.10 2.05
CA THR A 148 8.35 0.99 2.98
C THR A 148 9.25 0.21 3.93
N GLY A 149 8.79 -0.94 4.47
CA GLY A 149 9.56 -1.78 5.41
C GLY A 149 10.70 -2.57 4.80
N THR A 150 10.80 -2.64 3.48
CA THR A 150 11.82 -3.43 2.77
C THR A 150 12.66 -2.61 1.79
N VAL A 151 12.33 -1.33 1.60
CA VAL A 151 13.04 -0.48 0.64
C VAL A 151 14.54 -0.34 0.93
N GLU A 152 14.91 -0.28 2.20
CA GLU A 152 16.31 -0.16 2.65
C GLU A 152 17.11 -1.47 2.51
N LEU A 153 16.44 -2.61 2.35
CA LEU A 153 17.08 -3.93 2.25
C LEU A 153 17.55 -4.26 0.83
N ARG A 154 17.21 -3.42 -0.14
CA ARG A 154 17.57 -3.65 -1.55
C ARG A 154 18.99 -3.19 -1.80
N GLY A 155 19.80 -4.11 -2.30
CA GLY A 155 21.15 -3.81 -2.76
C GLY A 155 21.17 -3.10 -4.12
N ALA A 156 22.35 -2.71 -4.57
CA ALA A 156 22.54 -2.10 -5.89
C ALA A 156 22.20 -3.06 -7.05
N ASP A 157 22.20 -4.36 -6.77
CA ASP A 157 21.89 -5.45 -7.70
C ASP A 157 20.47 -6.02 -7.52
N THR A 158 19.57 -5.26 -6.89
CA THR A 158 18.17 -5.68 -6.70
C THR A 158 17.49 -6.01 -8.03
N VAL A 159 16.60 -6.99 -8.00
CA VAL A 159 15.78 -7.35 -9.17
C VAL A 159 14.57 -6.44 -9.37
N TYR A 160 14.20 -5.68 -8.35
CA TYR A 160 13.06 -4.79 -8.44
C TYR A 160 13.40 -3.54 -9.25
N THR A 161 12.61 -3.28 -10.28
CA THR A 161 12.67 -2.05 -11.09
C THR A 161 11.70 -0.99 -10.59
N GLU A 162 10.64 -1.42 -9.88
CA GLU A 162 9.63 -0.56 -9.29
C GLU A 162 9.37 -0.92 -7.81
N VAL A 163 9.10 0.07 -6.97
CA VAL A 163 8.78 -0.10 -5.56
C VAL A 163 7.39 0.41 -5.21
N GLN A 164 6.68 -0.37 -4.39
CA GLN A 164 5.33 -0.07 -3.93
C GLN A 164 5.35 0.51 -2.50
N ALA A 165 6.27 1.44 -2.23
CA ALA A 165 6.37 2.13 -0.96
C ALA A 165 5.36 3.28 -0.91
N GLY A 166 4.51 3.33 0.12
CA GLY A 166 3.48 4.37 0.31
C GLY A 166 3.57 5.04 1.67
N THR A 167 3.66 4.25 2.74
CA THR A 167 3.64 4.73 4.13
C THR A 167 4.78 5.69 4.46
N TYR A 168 5.92 5.62 3.77
CA TYR A 168 7.07 6.51 4.01
C TYR A 168 6.73 8.01 3.90
N LEU A 169 5.66 8.36 3.16
CA LEU A 169 5.19 9.75 3.02
C LEU A 169 4.62 10.31 4.32
N PHE A 170 4.02 9.48 5.15
CA PHE A 170 3.29 9.86 6.35
C PHE A 170 3.93 9.30 7.62
N MET A 171 4.47 8.10 7.53
CA MET A 171 4.84 7.22 8.63
C MET A 171 3.67 6.92 9.57
N ASP A 172 3.84 5.93 10.41
CA ASP A 172 2.91 5.55 11.46
C ASP A 172 3.60 4.74 12.56
N ALA A 173 2.90 4.50 13.66
CA ALA A 173 3.45 3.78 14.81
C ALA A 173 3.80 2.31 14.52
N ALA A 174 3.19 1.70 13.49
CA ALA A 174 3.55 0.35 13.08
C ALA A 174 4.95 0.31 12.47
N TYR A 175 5.29 1.28 11.63
CA TYR A 175 6.62 1.35 11.00
C TYR A 175 7.73 1.86 11.94
N ASP A 176 7.39 2.57 13.03
CA ASP A 176 8.37 2.86 14.08
C ASP A 176 8.98 1.58 14.67
N ARG A 177 8.12 0.56 14.89
CA ARG A 177 8.58 -0.75 15.39
C ARG A 177 9.44 -1.51 14.39
N VAL A 178 9.27 -1.22 13.11
CA VAL A 178 10.09 -1.80 12.03
C VAL A 178 11.48 -1.16 11.98
N GLY A 179 11.60 0.10 12.43
CA GLY A 179 12.86 0.83 12.52
C GLY A 179 13.34 1.37 11.18
N VAL A 180 12.43 1.77 10.28
CA VAL A 180 12.78 2.47 9.04
C VAL A 180 13.01 3.96 9.30
N GLY A 181 13.96 4.57 8.58
CA GLY A 181 14.50 5.90 8.87
C GLY A 181 13.71 7.07 8.27
N PHE A 182 12.38 7.05 8.30
CA PHE A 182 11.55 8.15 7.79
C PHE A 182 10.89 8.91 8.94
N GLU A 183 10.58 10.20 8.70
CA GLU A 183 9.96 11.09 9.69
C GLU A 183 8.43 11.00 9.64
N HIS A 184 7.79 11.21 10.80
CA HIS A 184 6.33 11.36 10.86
C HIS A 184 5.90 12.70 10.29
N SER A 185 4.95 12.69 9.37
CA SER A 185 4.34 13.89 8.80
C SER A 185 2.82 13.92 8.94
N LEU A 186 2.19 12.81 9.35
CA LEU A 186 0.75 12.70 9.57
C LEU A 186 0.44 12.55 11.07
N PHE A 187 -0.41 13.44 11.56
CA PHE A 187 -0.89 13.42 12.94
C PHE A 187 -2.40 13.60 12.98
N LEU A 188 -3.07 12.90 13.90
CA LEU A 188 -4.42 13.28 14.30
C LEU A 188 -4.30 14.32 15.44
N LEU A 189 -4.87 15.51 15.23
CA LEU A 189 -5.00 16.52 16.28
C LEU A 189 -6.26 16.22 17.08
N SER A 190 -6.10 15.92 18.35
CA SER A 190 -7.19 15.58 19.28
C SER A 190 -7.24 16.55 20.46
N THR A 191 -8.41 16.66 21.07
CA THR A 191 -8.63 17.48 22.26
C THR A 191 -8.69 16.60 23.50
N VAL A 192 -8.03 17.02 24.58
CA VAL A 192 -8.20 16.43 25.90
C VAL A 192 -9.59 16.77 26.42
N VAL A 193 -10.41 15.76 26.68
CA VAL A 193 -11.77 15.94 27.25
C VAL A 193 -11.79 15.73 28.76
N SER A 194 -10.83 14.95 29.29
CA SER A 194 -10.66 14.72 30.73
C SER A 194 -9.21 14.33 31.01
N ALA A 195 -8.68 14.74 32.16
CA ALA A 195 -7.35 14.34 32.60
C ALA A 195 -7.26 14.34 34.12
N ASP A 196 -6.43 13.47 34.67
CA ASP A 196 -5.99 13.46 36.04
C ASP A 196 -4.48 13.15 36.14
N ALA A 197 -3.99 12.76 37.32
CA ALA A 197 -2.57 12.52 37.56
C ALA A 197 -2.06 11.23 36.86
N GLU A 198 -2.95 10.33 36.47
CA GLU A 198 -2.62 8.98 35.99
C GLU A 198 -3.02 8.73 34.53
N HIS A 199 -4.00 9.48 34.00
CA HIS A 199 -4.48 9.27 32.64
C HIS A 199 -5.01 10.54 31.97
N VAL A 200 -5.04 10.49 30.64
CA VAL A 200 -5.61 11.50 29.74
C VAL A 200 -6.63 10.85 28.83
N VAL A 201 -7.78 11.47 28.68
CA VAL A 201 -8.84 11.04 27.76
C VAL A 201 -8.94 12.06 26.63
N CYS A 202 -8.85 11.59 25.39
CA CYS A 202 -8.98 12.40 24.18
C CYS A 202 -10.25 12.07 23.40
N ASP A 203 -10.74 13.03 22.62
CA ASP A 203 -11.90 12.91 21.70
C ASP A 203 -11.58 12.17 20.40
N ALA A 204 -10.60 11.29 20.41
CA ALA A 204 -10.20 10.43 19.30
C ALA A 204 -10.47 8.96 19.64
N GLY A 205 -11.11 8.22 18.75
CA GLY A 205 -11.44 6.82 18.97
C GLY A 205 -11.33 5.99 17.68
N LEU A 206 -11.90 4.79 17.69
CA LEU A 206 -11.90 3.87 16.55
C LEU A 206 -12.58 4.44 15.30
N LYS A 207 -13.42 5.46 15.46
CA LYS A 207 -14.05 6.16 14.32
C LYS A 207 -13.14 7.19 13.65
N THR A 208 -12.00 7.50 14.28
CA THR A 208 -11.04 8.49 13.77
C THR A 208 -9.62 7.95 13.60
N LEU A 209 -9.34 6.74 14.09
CA LEU A 209 -8.02 6.11 14.04
C LEU A 209 -8.10 4.65 13.60
N GLY A 210 -7.33 4.28 12.61
CA GLY A 210 -7.10 2.88 12.22
C GLY A 210 -6.17 2.21 13.24
N VAL A 211 -6.64 1.10 13.83
CA VAL A 211 -5.89 0.34 14.84
C VAL A 211 -5.59 -1.10 14.42
N ASP A 212 -5.77 -1.41 13.15
CA ASP A 212 -5.53 -2.74 12.57
C ASP A 212 -4.05 -3.18 12.64
N GLN A 213 -3.12 -2.22 12.80
CA GLN A 213 -1.69 -2.45 13.02
C GLN A 213 -1.22 -2.05 14.43
N GLY A 214 -2.13 -1.76 15.34
CA GLY A 214 -1.86 -1.36 16.71
C GLY A 214 -2.44 -0.01 17.09
N ASN A 215 -2.31 0.34 18.37
CA ASN A 215 -2.82 1.60 18.90
C ASN A 215 -1.97 2.80 18.44
N PRO A 216 -2.54 4.02 18.45
CA PRO A 216 -1.78 5.25 18.21
C PRO A 216 -0.73 5.50 19.30
N VAL A 217 0.24 6.35 18.96
CA VAL A 217 1.25 6.86 19.88
C VAL A 217 1.09 8.37 20.03
N PHE A 218 1.21 8.88 21.23
CA PHE A 218 1.20 10.32 21.48
C PHE A 218 2.56 10.92 21.10
N ALA A 219 2.57 11.90 20.22
CA ALA A 219 3.79 12.58 19.78
C ALA A 219 4.37 13.48 20.85
N ASP A 220 3.53 13.98 21.77
CA ASP A 220 3.88 15.01 22.74
C ASP A 220 4.40 14.45 24.08
N PHE A 221 4.12 13.18 24.39
CA PHE A 221 4.60 12.48 25.59
C PHE A 221 4.49 10.94 25.45
N PRO A 222 5.32 10.18 26.19
CA PRO A 222 5.19 8.73 26.24
C PRO A 222 3.99 8.31 27.11
N ALA A 223 3.16 7.42 26.61
CA ALA A 223 2.12 6.74 27.39
C ALA A 223 2.54 5.30 27.71
N ALA A 224 2.26 4.84 28.94
CA ALA A 224 2.54 3.46 29.35
C ALA A 224 1.62 2.46 28.64
N SER A 225 0.38 2.85 28.40
CA SER A 225 -0.59 2.11 27.59
C SER A 225 -1.66 3.04 27.03
N VAL A 226 -2.31 2.57 25.97
CA VAL A 226 -3.40 3.29 25.30
C VAL A 226 -4.58 2.33 25.11
N ASN A 227 -5.76 2.74 25.58
CA ASN A 227 -7.01 2.03 25.37
C ASN A 227 -7.92 2.82 24.45
N MET A 228 -8.47 2.14 23.42
CA MET A 228 -9.34 2.73 22.44
C MET A 228 -10.79 2.29 22.65
N SER A 229 -11.71 3.23 22.60
CA SER A 229 -13.14 3.01 22.45
C SER A 229 -13.63 3.70 21.16
N GLU A 230 -14.93 3.70 20.90
CA GLU A 230 -15.43 4.23 19.61
C GLU A 230 -15.08 5.71 19.41
N GLU A 231 -15.25 6.54 20.45
CA GLU A 231 -15.10 8.00 20.39
C GLU A 231 -13.95 8.52 21.27
N HIS A 232 -13.30 7.67 22.06
CA HIS A 232 -12.29 8.11 23.01
C HIS A 232 -11.03 7.24 22.95
N CYS A 233 -9.93 7.90 23.23
CA CYS A 233 -8.63 7.30 23.47
C CYS A 233 -8.22 7.63 24.90
N VAL A 234 -7.90 6.63 25.71
CA VAL A 234 -7.40 6.80 27.09
C VAL A 234 -5.93 6.44 27.10
N ALA A 235 -5.07 7.43 27.39
CA ALA A 235 -3.64 7.23 27.57
C ALA A 235 -3.30 7.22 29.06
N TYR A 236 -2.67 6.14 29.54
CA TYR A 236 -2.17 6.04 30.91
C TYR A 236 -0.74 6.57 30.97
N CYS A 237 -0.59 7.69 31.63
CA CYS A 237 0.69 8.41 31.71
C CYS A 237 0.68 9.39 32.88
N ALA A 238 1.85 9.64 33.47
CA ALA A 238 2.02 10.77 34.36
C ALA A 238 2.23 12.05 33.53
N ASN A 239 1.25 12.91 33.46
CA ASN A 239 1.32 14.14 32.66
C ASN A 239 0.61 15.30 33.33
N ARG A 240 0.72 16.50 32.73
CA ARG A 240 0.12 17.75 33.22
C ARG A 240 -0.90 18.32 32.24
N CYS A 241 -1.50 17.49 31.38
CA CYS A 241 -2.52 17.95 30.45
C CYS A 241 -3.80 18.36 31.21
N ALA A 242 -4.49 19.33 30.68
CA ALA A 242 -5.79 19.77 31.15
C ALA A 242 -6.86 19.62 30.06
N ALA A 243 -8.13 19.53 30.46
CA ALA A 243 -9.24 19.54 29.52
C ALA A 243 -9.17 20.80 28.64
N GLY A 244 -9.28 20.60 27.33
CA GLY A 244 -9.12 21.62 26.29
C GLY A 244 -7.75 21.65 25.61
N ASP A 245 -6.71 21.03 26.18
CA ASP A 245 -5.41 20.93 25.54
C ASP A 245 -5.49 20.14 24.23
N LYS A 246 -4.60 20.47 23.28
CA LYS A 246 -4.49 19.79 22.00
C LYS A 246 -3.27 18.87 21.99
N LEU A 247 -3.49 17.63 21.54
CA LEU A 247 -2.46 16.61 21.46
C LEU A 247 -2.39 16.05 20.04
N ARG A 248 -1.19 15.68 19.63
CA ARG A 248 -0.93 15.03 18.35
C ARG A 248 -0.79 13.53 18.56
N LEU A 249 -1.59 12.77 17.85
CA LEU A 249 -1.52 11.31 17.84
C LEU A 249 -0.94 10.84 16.51
N ILE A 250 0.12 10.04 16.58
CA ILE A 250 0.65 9.27 15.44
C ILE A 250 -0.26 8.06 15.27
N PRO A 251 -0.92 7.87 14.12
CA PRO A 251 -1.81 6.73 13.90
C PRO A 251 -1.08 5.39 14.07
N GLY A 252 -1.80 4.37 14.54
CA GLY A 252 -1.32 2.99 14.50
C GLY A 252 -1.09 2.50 13.06
N HIS A 253 -1.96 2.94 12.13
CA HIS A 253 -1.85 2.69 10.69
C HIS A 253 -2.34 3.92 9.90
N CYS A 254 -1.47 4.52 9.12
CA CYS A 254 -1.80 5.76 8.38
C CYS A 254 -2.85 5.51 7.27
N CYS A 255 -2.80 4.41 6.53
CA CYS A 255 -3.67 4.16 5.39
C CYS A 255 -5.15 4.07 5.80
N THR A 256 -5.46 3.27 6.82
CA THR A 256 -6.83 3.11 7.34
C THR A 256 -7.31 4.37 8.04
N THR A 257 -6.41 5.12 8.69
CA THR A 257 -6.75 6.41 9.33
C THR A 257 -7.12 7.47 8.29
N VAL A 258 -6.32 7.66 7.25
CA VAL A 258 -6.61 8.65 6.19
C VAL A 258 -7.97 8.39 5.54
N ASN A 259 -8.33 7.13 5.33
CA ASN A 259 -9.63 6.77 4.74
C ASN A 259 -10.85 7.13 5.63
N LEU A 260 -10.67 7.47 6.90
CA LEU A 260 -11.74 7.91 7.79
C LEU A 260 -12.08 9.41 7.64
N PHE A 261 -11.23 10.19 6.97
CA PHE A 261 -11.37 11.64 6.87
C PHE A 261 -11.67 12.12 5.46
N ASP A 262 -12.44 13.22 5.35
CA ASP A 262 -12.76 13.86 4.07
C ASP A 262 -11.61 14.70 3.52
N ALA A 263 -10.68 15.13 4.39
CA ALA A 263 -9.58 16.01 4.01
C ALA A 263 -8.38 15.89 4.95
N ILE A 264 -7.20 16.23 4.42
CA ILE A 264 -5.96 16.44 5.16
C ILE A 264 -5.66 17.94 5.17
N TYR A 265 -5.24 18.45 6.33
CA TYR A 265 -4.79 19.82 6.50
C TYR A 265 -3.27 19.86 6.53
N PHE A 266 -2.67 20.68 5.68
CA PHE A 266 -1.24 20.93 5.69
C PHE A 266 -0.95 22.07 6.66
N VAL A 267 0.00 21.82 7.58
CA VAL A 267 0.38 22.78 8.62
C VAL A 267 1.85 23.13 8.48
N ARG A 268 2.17 24.40 8.56
CA ARG A 268 3.54 24.92 8.63
C ARG A 268 3.58 26.04 9.66
N ASP A 269 4.54 25.99 10.58
CA ASP A 269 4.72 26.99 11.63
C ASP A 269 3.40 27.28 12.40
N ASP A 270 2.72 26.20 12.83
CA ASP A 270 1.42 26.22 13.53
C ASP A 270 0.25 26.89 12.77
N ARG A 271 0.39 27.07 11.45
CA ARG A 271 -0.65 27.61 10.59
C ARG A 271 -1.08 26.60 9.54
N VAL A 272 -2.38 26.49 9.35
CA VAL A 272 -2.94 25.75 8.21
C VAL A 272 -2.62 26.53 6.94
N VAL A 273 -1.83 25.90 6.05
CA VAL A 273 -1.42 26.49 4.76
C VAL A 273 -2.23 25.93 3.59
N ASP A 274 -2.81 24.74 3.75
CA ASP A 274 -3.67 24.14 2.72
C ASP A 274 -4.63 23.11 3.31
N ARG A 275 -5.68 22.78 2.57
CA ARG A 275 -6.64 21.72 2.85
C ARG A 275 -6.92 20.92 1.59
N VAL A 276 -6.52 19.66 1.57
CA VAL A 276 -6.64 18.76 0.42
C VAL A 276 -7.71 17.70 0.69
N PRO A 277 -8.67 17.47 -0.21
CA PRO A 277 -9.67 16.42 -0.05
C PRO A 277 -9.05 15.02 -0.22
N VAL A 278 -9.53 14.05 0.55
CA VAL A 278 -9.24 12.62 0.35
C VAL A 278 -10.24 12.06 -0.66
N THR A 279 -9.97 12.30 -1.95
CA THR A 279 -10.93 12.07 -3.04
C THR A 279 -11.33 10.60 -3.22
N SER A 280 -10.44 9.66 -2.91
CA SER A 280 -10.66 8.23 -3.12
C SER A 280 -11.30 7.51 -1.93
N ARG A 281 -11.55 8.21 -0.81
CA ARG A 281 -12.19 7.58 0.35
C ARG A 281 -13.64 7.16 0.05
N GLY A 282 -14.06 6.01 0.63
CA GLY A 282 -15.41 5.50 0.50
C GLY A 282 -15.80 5.01 -0.89
N LYS A 283 -14.83 4.85 -1.81
CA LYS A 283 -15.06 4.41 -3.19
C LYS A 283 -14.79 2.92 -3.45
N SER A 284 -14.60 2.11 -2.40
CA SER A 284 -14.60 0.65 -2.50
C SER A 284 -16.02 0.16 -2.84
N ARG A 285 -16.24 -0.32 -4.06
CA ARG A 285 -17.53 -0.78 -4.57
C ARG A 285 -17.35 -1.65 -5.82
#